data_33804a7ebbbde071340d8664aafd46e5
#
_entry.id   33804a7ebbbde071340d8664aafd46e5
#
_cell.length_a   1.000
_cell.length_b   1.000
_cell.length_c   1.000
_cell.angle_alpha   90.00
_cell.angle_beta   90.00
_cell.angle_gamma   90.00
#
_symmetry.space_group_name_H-M   'P 1'
#
loop_
_entity.id
_entity.type
_entity.pdbx_description
1 polymer ?
#
loop_
_entity_poly.entity_id
_entity_poly.type
_entity_poly.pdbx_seq_one_letter_code
_entity_poly.pdbx_strand_id
1 'polypeptide(L)'
;MLGVWLLSPIGGLVAQAQPPDQPSATKLTAPQLFPEKTLAYLRIDNVKELKAALDRSSMGKLAKDEQIRPILAEFYGSLINSTDAIRENIGLNLDEILAIPTGELAIALLPSDQTQGKVESRKNEQQQDEVKVSVNRPSVAIMMDAGEEISGVQVILDRVRSSIDQRMVHSETQLGSLTLHQFTNPERANERFGYFIDQGVFVACSDLTGLERLAQRWSGASVDWPALAENRRFTTIMGRCVGTQGERPHVSFFADPLSIIRQVTPQTASTRIAFAVLPALGLDDIQAVGGSWIVAPPDFDAISHFHVLLGSPRRAVLALLRPKSGSTVPEDWVPASVGSYTTINWDAASTLQGIEQLYNEFQGKNALQTDVFDRASQRLKIDFKKDFLDSLEGRFTIIQGFVRPVRINSGSNVYAIRIRNPEYFKNNVLTKLMELVSQRQEVKSENFGRLQVQVFMPQQGGDAAALRMPEICVTMIDDYLVISDSRFMMTEISSSMNSPEDRLNQALDFQMISDRIKAQLQDKECSALMYARPEESLQLFYELARDPANRDRLRQVSANNGFFKALLAALDNHKLPEFSVIAKYLAPSGGFLVEEETGLHYMSFGLRRE
;
A
#
# COMPACT_ATOMS: atom_id res chain seq x y z
N MET A 1 17.66 -51.36 -27.91
CA MET A 1 17.87 -52.67 -27.29
C MET A 1 17.04 -52.63 -26.01
N LEU A 2 15.84 -53.20 -26.04
CA LEU A 2 15.46 -54.58 -25.65
C LEU A 2 15.84 -54.85 -24.19
N GLY A 3 14.99 -55.19 -23.27
CA GLY A 3 13.73 -55.95 -23.26
C GLY A 3 13.22 -55.94 -21.81
N VAL A 4 11.98 -55.91 -21.51
CA VAL A 4 10.90 -56.95 -21.62
C VAL A 4 10.96 -58.04 -20.54
N TRP A 5 9.79 -58.20 -19.87
CA TRP A 5 9.24 -59.37 -19.16
C TRP A 5 9.50 -59.49 -17.65
N LEU A 6 8.52 -59.77 -16.74
CA LEU A 6 7.36 -60.73 -16.73
C LEU A 6 6.40 -60.37 -15.59
N LEU A 7 5.13 -60.27 -15.77
CA LEU A 7 3.91 -61.03 -15.43
C LEU A 7 4.01 -62.13 -14.33
N SER A 8 3.28 -62.28 -13.29
CA SER A 8 1.85 -62.38 -12.97
C SER A 8 1.67 -63.19 -11.66
N PRO A 9 0.54 -63.61 -11.22
CA PRO A 9 -0.62 -62.94 -10.62
C PRO A 9 -0.91 -63.49 -9.21
N ILE A 10 -1.94 -63.05 -8.50
CA ILE A 10 -2.92 -63.83 -7.71
C ILE A 10 -3.62 -62.96 -6.66
N GLY A 11 -4.91 -63.11 -6.61
CA GLY A 11 -5.71 -62.85 -5.41
C GLY A 11 -6.77 -61.75 -5.53
N GLY A 12 -7.91 -62.08 -6.12
CA GLY A 12 -9.07 -61.22 -6.12
C GLY A 12 -9.65 -60.99 -4.72
N LEU A 13 -9.90 -59.73 -4.43
CA LEU A 13 -10.94 -59.30 -3.49
C LEU A 13 -11.83 -58.33 -4.28
N VAL A 14 -13.03 -58.77 -4.56
CA VAL A 14 -14.10 -57.95 -5.13
C VAL A 14 -14.45 -56.91 -4.08
N ALA A 15 -13.83 -55.75 -4.19
CA ALA A 15 -14.32 -54.54 -3.51
C ALA A 15 -15.55 -54.06 -4.32
N GLN A 16 -16.71 -54.10 -3.71
CA GLN A 16 -17.88 -53.42 -4.22
C GLN A 16 -17.55 -51.96 -4.48
N ALA A 17 -17.57 -51.57 -5.75
CA ALA A 17 -17.47 -50.17 -6.13
C ALA A 17 -18.65 -49.42 -5.50
N GLN A 18 -18.36 -48.52 -4.55
CA GLN A 18 -19.29 -47.46 -4.19
C GLN A 18 -19.62 -46.66 -5.47
N PRO A 19 -20.89 -46.30 -5.68
CA PRO A 19 -21.24 -45.42 -6.80
C PRO A 19 -20.38 -44.14 -6.67
N PRO A 20 -19.89 -43.58 -7.80
CA PRO A 20 -19.12 -42.33 -7.75
C PRO A 20 -19.98 -41.28 -7.05
N ASP A 21 -19.42 -40.66 -6.01
CA ASP A 21 -20.01 -39.49 -5.38
C ASP A 21 -20.43 -38.55 -6.51
N GLN A 22 -21.68 -38.13 -6.50
CA GLN A 22 -22.15 -37.06 -7.38
C GLN A 22 -21.21 -35.88 -7.14
N PRO A 23 -20.70 -35.22 -8.20
CA PRO A 23 -19.84 -34.04 -7.99
C PRO A 23 -20.65 -33.08 -7.14
N SER A 24 -20.19 -32.83 -5.90
CA SER A 24 -20.74 -31.78 -5.05
C SER A 24 -20.68 -30.52 -5.88
N ALA A 25 -21.81 -29.85 -6.06
CA ALA A 25 -21.87 -28.60 -6.80
C ALA A 25 -20.78 -27.69 -6.24
N THR A 26 -19.77 -27.38 -7.05
CA THR A 26 -18.61 -26.60 -6.62
C THR A 26 -19.13 -25.21 -6.25
N LYS A 27 -18.99 -24.80 -4.98
CA LYS A 27 -19.37 -23.46 -4.51
C LYS A 27 -18.73 -22.41 -5.41
N LEU A 28 -19.49 -21.36 -5.78
CA LEU A 28 -18.93 -20.23 -6.51
C LEU A 28 -17.94 -19.48 -5.61
N THR A 29 -16.81 -19.10 -6.18
CA THR A 29 -15.89 -18.15 -5.53
C THR A 29 -16.39 -16.72 -5.68
N ALA A 30 -15.96 -15.80 -4.82
CA ALA A 30 -16.37 -14.40 -4.89
C ALA A 30 -16.12 -13.73 -6.27
N PRO A 31 -15.00 -13.97 -6.98
CA PRO A 31 -14.82 -13.45 -8.33
C PRO A 31 -15.81 -14.02 -9.37
N GLN A 32 -16.32 -15.23 -9.14
CA GLN A 32 -17.35 -15.85 -9.99
C GLN A 32 -18.75 -15.33 -9.65
N LEU A 33 -18.96 -14.92 -8.39
CA LEU A 33 -20.24 -14.42 -7.90
C LEU A 33 -20.46 -12.94 -8.20
N PHE A 34 -19.46 -12.10 -7.93
CA PHE A 34 -19.59 -10.66 -8.09
C PHE A 34 -19.58 -10.22 -9.56
N PRO A 35 -20.26 -9.10 -9.91
CA PRO A 35 -20.34 -8.63 -11.29
C PRO A 35 -19.02 -8.08 -11.83
N GLU A 36 -18.84 -8.16 -13.15
CA GLU A 36 -17.71 -7.59 -13.89
C GLU A 36 -17.47 -6.11 -13.53
N LYS A 37 -18.55 -5.32 -13.36
CA LYS A 37 -18.51 -3.90 -13.05
C LYS A 37 -18.22 -3.58 -11.58
N THR A 38 -17.72 -4.53 -10.79
CA THR A 38 -17.30 -4.32 -9.41
C THR A 38 -16.28 -3.19 -9.34
N LEU A 39 -16.56 -2.20 -8.49
CA LEU A 39 -15.75 -0.98 -8.33
C LEU A 39 -14.52 -1.20 -7.46
N ALA A 40 -14.70 -1.94 -6.38
CA ALA A 40 -13.62 -2.37 -5.49
C ALA A 40 -13.91 -3.77 -4.95
N TYR A 41 -12.85 -4.47 -4.61
CA TYR A 41 -12.91 -5.84 -4.17
C TYR A 41 -11.76 -6.13 -3.21
N LEU A 42 -12.05 -6.76 -2.11
CA LEU A 42 -11.08 -7.30 -1.15
C LEU A 42 -11.47 -8.74 -0.85
N ARG A 43 -10.51 -9.66 -0.90
CA ARG A 43 -10.72 -11.09 -0.68
C ARG A 43 -9.64 -11.66 0.23
N ILE A 44 -10.07 -12.47 1.17
CA ILE A 44 -9.24 -13.46 1.85
C ILE A 44 -9.62 -14.82 1.24
N ASP A 45 -8.65 -15.49 0.62
CA ASP A 45 -8.90 -16.74 -0.11
C ASP A 45 -9.41 -17.86 0.82
N ASN A 46 -8.75 -17.99 1.97
CA ASN A 46 -9.15 -18.90 3.04
C ASN A 46 -8.68 -18.33 4.39
N VAL A 47 -9.63 -18.00 5.26
CA VAL A 47 -9.32 -17.37 6.56
C VAL A 47 -8.55 -18.31 7.48
N LYS A 48 -8.86 -19.60 7.47
CA LYS A 48 -8.17 -20.60 8.28
C LYS A 48 -6.70 -20.77 7.85
N GLU A 49 -6.46 -20.79 6.54
CA GLU A 49 -5.11 -20.87 5.98
C GLU A 49 -4.32 -19.59 6.26
N LEU A 50 -4.94 -18.40 6.11
CA LEU A 50 -4.32 -17.12 6.47
C LEU A 50 -3.92 -17.08 7.95
N LYS A 51 -4.82 -17.50 8.87
CA LYS A 51 -4.49 -17.57 10.30
C LYS A 51 -3.30 -18.49 10.56
N ALA A 52 -3.30 -19.68 9.95
CA ALA A 52 -2.18 -20.62 10.06
C ALA A 52 -0.87 -20.09 9.46
N ALA A 53 -0.94 -19.33 8.37
CA ALA A 53 0.23 -18.68 7.77
C ALA A 53 0.75 -17.53 8.65
N LEU A 54 -0.14 -16.69 9.18
CA LEU A 54 0.22 -15.63 10.15
C LEU A 54 0.90 -16.22 11.38
N ASP A 55 0.42 -17.33 11.91
CA ASP A 55 1.02 -18.03 13.04
C ASP A 55 2.44 -18.51 12.79
N ARG A 56 2.78 -18.82 11.54
CA ARG A 56 4.13 -19.22 11.12
C ARG A 56 5.02 -18.04 10.78
N SER A 57 4.46 -16.86 10.54
CA SER A 57 5.23 -15.65 10.22
C SER A 57 6.04 -15.15 11.42
N SER A 58 7.01 -14.29 11.16
CA SER A 58 7.81 -13.62 12.19
C SER A 58 6.93 -12.80 13.14
N MET A 59 5.90 -12.13 12.61
CA MET A 59 4.95 -11.38 13.42
C MET A 59 4.09 -12.29 14.30
N GLY A 60 3.64 -13.44 13.78
CA GLY A 60 2.90 -14.42 14.57
C GLY A 60 3.76 -15.07 15.67
N LYS A 61 5.03 -15.37 15.37
CA LYS A 61 6.00 -15.84 16.38
C LYS A 61 6.24 -14.77 17.45
N LEU A 62 6.43 -13.51 17.06
CA LEU A 62 6.58 -12.37 17.97
C LEU A 62 5.35 -12.21 18.89
N ALA A 63 4.14 -12.33 18.33
CA ALA A 63 2.90 -12.21 19.10
C ALA A 63 2.71 -13.31 20.15
N LYS A 64 3.37 -14.46 19.97
CA LYS A 64 3.35 -15.60 20.90
C LYS A 64 4.50 -15.57 21.92
N ASP A 65 5.49 -14.68 21.75
CA ASP A 65 6.61 -14.53 22.69
C ASP A 65 6.08 -14.14 24.08
N GLU A 66 6.51 -14.86 25.12
CA GLU A 66 6.00 -14.70 26.49
C GLU A 66 6.18 -13.27 27.03
N GLN A 67 7.23 -12.57 26.63
CA GLN A 67 7.53 -11.22 27.08
C GLN A 67 6.75 -10.14 26.30
N ILE A 68 6.34 -10.44 25.08
CA ILE A 68 5.62 -9.51 24.18
C ILE A 68 4.12 -9.70 24.26
N ARG A 69 3.65 -10.93 24.44
CA ARG A 69 2.23 -11.29 24.45
C ARG A 69 1.36 -10.43 25.38
N PRO A 70 1.77 -10.12 26.64
CA PRO A 70 0.95 -9.27 27.50
C PRO A 70 0.76 -7.85 26.96
N ILE A 71 1.84 -7.28 26.39
CA ILE A 71 1.82 -5.93 25.80
C ILE A 71 0.88 -5.88 24.58
N LEU A 72 0.98 -6.88 23.71
CA LEU A 72 0.13 -6.97 22.52
C LEU A 72 -1.32 -7.27 22.89
N ALA A 73 -1.58 -8.10 23.90
CA ALA A 73 -2.93 -8.40 24.37
C ALA A 73 -3.63 -7.14 24.92
N GLU A 74 -2.92 -6.32 25.68
CA GLU A 74 -3.47 -5.07 26.20
C GLU A 74 -3.63 -4.02 25.10
N PHE A 75 -2.64 -3.88 24.22
CA PHE A 75 -2.75 -3.01 23.04
C PHE A 75 -3.97 -3.36 22.22
N TYR A 76 -4.14 -4.65 21.89
CA TYR A 76 -5.26 -5.16 21.11
C TYR A 76 -6.59 -4.96 21.85
N GLY A 77 -6.65 -5.28 23.15
CA GLY A 77 -7.83 -5.04 23.98
C GLY A 77 -8.23 -3.56 24.02
N SER A 78 -7.26 -2.65 24.15
CA SER A 78 -7.50 -1.21 24.14
C SER A 78 -7.94 -0.70 22.77
N LEU A 79 -7.45 -1.31 21.70
CA LEU A 79 -7.87 -0.97 20.33
C LEU A 79 -9.30 -1.45 20.06
N ILE A 80 -9.66 -2.67 20.51
CA ILE A 80 -11.02 -3.21 20.40
C ILE A 80 -12.01 -2.36 21.21
N ASN A 81 -11.65 -1.93 22.39
CA ASN A 81 -12.50 -1.08 23.21
C ASN A 81 -12.77 0.29 22.53
N SER A 82 -11.90 0.74 21.64
CA SER A 82 -12.16 1.92 20.79
C SER A 82 -13.20 1.66 19.69
N THR A 83 -13.60 0.40 19.47
CA THR A 83 -14.67 -0.02 18.53
C THR A 83 -16.00 -0.32 19.25
N ASP A 84 -16.24 0.30 20.41
CA ASP A 84 -17.47 0.13 21.19
C ASP A 84 -18.76 0.34 20.36
N ALA A 85 -18.71 1.17 19.34
CA ALA A 85 -19.83 1.34 18.41
C ALA A 85 -20.22 0.05 17.67
N ILE A 86 -19.29 -0.86 17.40
CA ILE A 86 -19.58 -2.19 16.79
C ILE A 86 -20.21 -3.09 17.86
N ARG A 87 -19.65 -3.10 19.07
CA ARG A 87 -20.17 -3.88 20.19
C ARG A 87 -21.55 -3.43 20.63
N GLU A 88 -21.79 -2.11 20.68
CA GLU A 88 -23.11 -1.56 21.02
C GLU A 88 -24.18 -1.84 19.96
N ASN A 89 -23.80 -1.86 18.68
CA ASN A 89 -24.74 -2.10 17.58
C ASN A 89 -24.96 -3.59 17.25
N ILE A 90 -23.93 -4.44 17.41
CA ILE A 90 -23.98 -5.86 17.00
C ILE A 90 -24.03 -6.79 18.23
N GLY A 91 -23.60 -6.32 19.42
CA GLY A 91 -23.59 -7.12 20.64
C GLY A 91 -22.53 -8.23 20.67
N LEU A 92 -21.54 -8.19 19.77
CA LEU A 92 -20.42 -9.14 19.65
C LEU A 92 -19.10 -8.42 19.69
N ASN A 93 -18.10 -9.06 20.26
CA ASN A 93 -16.72 -8.63 20.19
C ASN A 93 -16.16 -8.90 18.78
N LEU A 94 -15.19 -8.09 18.37
CA LEU A 94 -14.52 -8.25 17.07
C LEU A 94 -13.92 -9.65 16.91
N ASP A 95 -13.38 -10.25 17.96
CA ASP A 95 -12.82 -11.61 17.95
C ASP A 95 -13.86 -12.67 17.64
N GLU A 96 -15.09 -12.53 18.16
CA GLU A 96 -16.20 -13.44 17.89
C GLU A 96 -16.61 -13.34 16.40
N ILE A 97 -16.64 -12.12 15.86
CA ILE A 97 -16.94 -11.90 14.43
C ILE A 97 -15.83 -12.48 13.54
N LEU A 98 -14.56 -12.26 13.89
CA LEU A 98 -13.42 -12.76 13.13
C LEU A 98 -13.21 -14.28 13.26
N ALA A 99 -13.85 -14.94 14.23
CA ALA A 99 -13.77 -16.39 14.39
C ALA A 99 -14.68 -17.15 13.43
N ILE A 100 -15.74 -16.52 12.94
CA ILE A 100 -16.80 -17.17 12.15
C ILE A 100 -16.34 -17.60 10.75
N PRO A 101 -15.66 -16.76 9.93
CA PRO A 101 -15.25 -17.19 8.61
C PRO A 101 -14.14 -18.25 8.71
N THR A 102 -14.35 -19.39 8.08
CA THR A 102 -13.40 -20.50 8.03
C THR A 102 -12.80 -20.69 6.63
N GLY A 103 -13.57 -20.36 5.61
CA GLY A 103 -13.19 -20.40 4.20
C GLY A 103 -12.98 -19.02 3.60
N GLU A 104 -13.53 -18.79 2.42
CA GLU A 104 -13.40 -17.52 1.69
C GLU A 104 -14.18 -16.39 2.38
N LEU A 105 -13.56 -15.23 2.48
CA LEU A 105 -14.19 -13.97 2.91
C LEU A 105 -13.94 -12.89 1.86
N ALA A 106 -14.99 -12.29 1.31
CA ALA A 106 -14.85 -11.24 0.33
C ALA A 106 -15.84 -10.10 0.57
N ILE A 107 -15.37 -8.88 0.30
CA ILE A 107 -16.16 -7.65 0.34
C ILE A 107 -16.01 -6.97 -1.01
N ALA A 108 -17.12 -6.54 -1.60
CA ALA A 108 -17.13 -5.84 -2.87
C ALA A 108 -17.95 -4.55 -2.79
N LEU A 109 -17.47 -3.53 -3.48
CA LEU A 109 -18.21 -2.31 -3.74
C LEU A 109 -18.80 -2.41 -5.16
N LEU A 110 -20.10 -2.51 -5.26
CA LEU A 110 -20.81 -2.69 -6.52
C LEU A 110 -21.40 -1.37 -7.01
N PRO A 111 -21.48 -1.11 -8.32
CA PRO A 111 -22.18 0.05 -8.83
C PRO A 111 -23.67 -0.06 -8.50
N SER A 112 -24.27 1.06 -8.13
CA SER A 112 -25.72 1.17 -7.95
C SER A 112 -26.34 1.77 -9.21
N ASP A 113 -27.27 1.09 -9.80
CA ASP A 113 -28.08 1.59 -10.92
C ASP A 113 -29.19 2.57 -10.44
N GLN A 114 -29.40 2.65 -9.13
CA GLN A 114 -30.42 3.51 -8.55
C GLN A 114 -29.85 4.86 -8.17
N THR A 115 -30.35 5.90 -8.81
CA THR A 115 -30.15 7.30 -8.43
C THR A 115 -30.82 7.51 -7.08
N GLN A 116 -30.13 7.19 -5.99
CA GLN A 116 -30.61 7.48 -4.64
C GLN A 116 -30.41 8.98 -4.40
N GLY A 117 -31.39 9.78 -4.85
CA GLY A 117 -31.40 11.21 -4.63
C GLY A 117 -31.52 11.53 -3.15
N LYS A 118 -30.38 11.74 -2.45
CA LYS A 118 -30.38 12.51 -1.24
C LYS A 118 -30.41 13.98 -1.67
N VAL A 119 -31.56 14.61 -1.53
CA VAL A 119 -31.69 16.07 -1.63
C VAL A 119 -31.02 16.64 -0.38
N GLU A 120 -29.73 16.94 -0.44
CA GLU A 120 -29.08 17.78 0.56
C GLU A 120 -29.38 19.23 0.20
N SER A 121 -30.40 19.81 0.86
CA SER A 121 -30.60 21.25 0.89
C SER A 121 -29.43 21.92 1.60
N ARG A 122 -28.43 22.37 0.86
CA ARG A 122 -27.46 23.35 1.37
C ARG A 122 -28.07 24.73 1.15
N LYS A 123 -28.60 25.34 2.21
CA LYS A 123 -28.89 26.76 2.23
C LYS A 123 -27.56 27.51 2.08
N ASN A 124 -27.34 28.11 0.94
CA ASN A 124 -26.35 29.17 0.82
C ASN A 124 -26.90 30.38 1.59
N GLU A 125 -26.02 31.15 2.26
CA GLU A 125 -26.33 32.35 3.02
C GLU A 125 -27.04 33.47 2.21
N GLN A 126 -27.26 33.26 0.94
CA GLN A 126 -28.01 34.13 0.02
C GLN A 126 -29.19 33.35 -0.55
N GLN A 127 -30.27 33.25 0.18
CA GLN A 127 -31.66 32.87 -0.16
C GLN A 127 -32.01 32.65 -1.66
N GLN A 128 -31.28 31.81 -2.42
CA GLN A 128 -31.64 31.43 -3.79
C GLN A 128 -31.40 29.94 -4.03
N ASP A 129 -32.50 29.28 -4.41
CA ASP A 129 -32.67 27.96 -5.02
C ASP A 129 -31.96 26.73 -4.37
N GLU A 130 -32.80 25.82 -3.86
CA GLU A 130 -32.44 24.45 -3.47
C GLU A 130 -31.88 23.69 -4.68
N VAL A 131 -30.55 23.55 -4.77
CA VAL A 131 -29.92 22.67 -5.76
C VAL A 131 -30.07 21.23 -5.26
N LYS A 132 -30.99 20.48 -5.85
CA LYS A 132 -31.10 19.03 -5.63
C LYS A 132 -29.88 18.33 -6.21
N VAL A 133 -28.97 17.89 -5.33
CA VAL A 133 -27.80 17.16 -5.73
C VAL A 133 -28.07 15.65 -5.57
N SER A 134 -28.06 14.93 -6.68
CA SER A 134 -28.19 13.48 -6.71
C SER A 134 -26.81 12.85 -6.51
N VAL A 135 -26.68 12.00 -5.51
CA VAL A 135 -25.47 11.18 -5.26
C VAL A 135 -25.83 9.71 -5.46
N ASN A 136 -25.15 9.05 -6.38
CA ASN A 136 -25.26 7.62 -6.52
C ASN A 136 -24.41 6.94 -5.43
N ARG A 137 -25.04 6.16 -4.55
CA ARG A 137 -24.33 5.41 -3.52
C ARG A 137 -24.05 4.01 -4.05
N PRO A 138 -22.76 3.61 -4.16
CA PRO A 138 -22.44 2.22 -4.47
C PRO A 138 -22.98 1.30 -3.38
N SER A 139 -23.36 0.10 -3.76
CA SER A 139 -23.79 -0.94 -2.84
C SER A 139 -22.61 -1.78 -2.35
N VAL A 140 -22.70 -2.24 -1.11
CA VAL A 140 -21.70 -3.14 -0.52
C VAL A 140 -22.25 -4.56 -0.57
N ALA A 141 -21.48 -5.48 -1.11
CA ALA A 141 -21.75 -6.91 -1.06
C ALA A 141 -20.69 -7.63 -0.23
N ILE A 142 -21.10 -8.62 0.54
CA ILE A 142 -20.25 -9.46 1.38
C ILE A 142 -20.55 -10.92 1.04
N MET A 143 -19.49 -11.71 0.88
CA MET A 143 -19.56 -13.17 0.81
C MET A 143 -18.66 -13.75 1.89
N MET A 144 -19.17 -14.69 2.68
CA MET A 144 -18.44 -15.32 3.77
C MET A 144 -18.73 -16.82 3.80
N ASP A 145 -17.72 -17.65 3.58
CA ASP A 145 -17.80 -19.09 3.80
C ASP A 145 -17.47 -19.41 5.26
N ALA A 146 -18.50 -19.73 6.02
CA ALA A 146 -18.40 -20.14 7.42
C ALA A 146 -18.38 -21.67 7.57
N GLY A 147 -18.65 -22.43 6.49
CA GLY A 147 -18.68 -23.89 6.54
C GLY A 147 -19.59 -24.42 7.64
N GLU A 148 -19.01 -25.21 8.54
CA GLU A 148 -19.73 -25.78 9.70
C GLU A 148 -20.06 -24.74 10.77
N GLU A 149 -19.35 -23.61 10.81
CA GLU A 149 -19.56 -22.51 11.79
C GLU A 149 -20.72 -21.57 11.38
N ILE A 150 -21.52 -21.95 10.40
CA ILE A 150 -22.65 -21.13 9.91
C ILE A 150 -23.67 -20.78 11.01
N SER A 151 -23.77 -21.61 12.04
CA SER A 151 -24.61 -21.34 13.22
C SER A 151 -24.17 -20.05 13.94
N GLY A 152 -22.88 -19.72 13.94
CA GLY A 152 -22.37 -18.46 14.47
C GLY A 152 -22.90 -17.24 13.70
N VAL A 153 -23.01 -17.35 12.37
CA VAL A 153 -23.64 -16.31 11.54
C VAL A 153 -25.10 -16.11 11.95
N GLN A 154 -25.85 -17.19 12.15
CA GLN A 154 -27.26 -17.12 12.56
C GLN A 154 -27.43 -16.39 13.89
N VAL A 155 -26.56 -16.66 14.89
CA VAL A 155 -26.58 -15.95 16.17
C VAL A 155 -26.35 -14.44 15.99
N ILE A 156 -25.42 -14.04 15.11
CA ILE A 156 -25.22 -12.61 14.77
C ILE A 156 -26.49 -12.02 14.15
N LEU A 157 -27.04 -12.71 13.15
CA LEU A 157 -28.21 -12.23 12.43
C LEU A 157 -29.43 -12.08 13.35
N ASP A 158 -29.64 -12.99 14.29
CA ASP A 158 -30.74 -12.91 15.27
C ASP A 158 -30.54 -11.70 16.21
N ARG A 159 -29.32 -11.42 16.64
CA ARG A 159 -29.03 -10.22 17.44
C ARG A 159 -29.22 -8.93 16.65
N VAL A 160 -28.70 -8.89 15.42
CA VAL A 160 -28.88 -7.74 14.51
C VAL A 160 -30.38 -7.55 14.25
N ARG A 161 -31.12 -8.61 13.97
CA ARG A 161 -32.58 -8.56 13.78
C ARG A 161 -33.28 -7.96 14.99
N SER A 162 -32.98 -8.42 16.19
CA SER A 162 -33.58 -7.90 17.44
C SER A 162 -33.31 -6.42 17.67
N SER A 163 -32.15 -5.91 17.21
CA SER A 163 -31.80 -4.49 17.32
C SER A 163 -32.44 -3.61 16.23
N ILE A 164 -32.80 -4.20 15.08
CA ILE A 164 -33.31 -3.50 13.89
C ILE A 164 -34.85 -3.55 13.81
N ASP A 165 -35.50 -4.59 14.36
CA ASP A 165 -36.94 -4.87 14.23
C ASP A 165 -37.88 -3.71 14.59
N GLN A 166 -37.42 -2.71 15.35
CA GLN A 166 -38.20 -1.52 15.66
C GLN A 166 -38.24 -0.47 14.54
N ARG A 167 -37.38 -0.58 13.52
CA ARG A 167 -37.19 0.42 12.47
C ARG A 167 -37.29 -0.11 11.05
N MET A 168 -37.18 -1.42 10.86
CA MET A 168 -37.14 -2.05 9.54
C MET A 168 -38.19 -3.14 9.40
N VAL A 169 -38.83 -3.19 8.24
CA VAL A 169 -39.76 -4.28 7.87
C VAL A 169 -38.95 -5.43 7.27
N HIS A 170 -39.08 -6.60 7.86
CA HIS A 170 -38.53 -7.85 7.35
C HIS A 170 -39.51 -8.51 6.39
N SER A 171 -39.01 -8.95 5.24
CA SER A 171 -39.75 -9.77 4.28
C SER A 171 -38.87 -10.92 3.76
N GLU A 172 -39.50 -12.01 3.35
CA GLU A 172 -38.82 -13.15 2.77
C GLU A 172 -39.33 -13.37 1.35
N THR A 173 -38.40 -13.60 0.43
CA THR A 173 -38.70 -13.93 -0.97
C THR A 173 -38.03 -15.23 -1.33
N GLN A 174 -38.79 -16.15 -1.95
CA GLN A 174 -38.23 -17.41 -2.43
C GLN A 174 -37.70 -17.25 -3.85
N LEU A 175 -36.45 -17.67 -4.07
CA LEU A 175 -35.83 -17.76 -5.39
C LEU A 175 -35.30 -19.18 -5.61
N GLY A 176 -36.13 -20.03 -6.22
CA GLY A 176 -35.84 -21.46 -6.32
C GLY A 176 -35.74 -22.11 -4.93
N SER A 177 -34.60 -22.68 -4.60
CA SER A 177 -34.31 -23.25 -3.27
C SER A 177 -33.79 -22.23 -2.25
N LEU A 178 -33.49 -20.98 -2.65
CA LEU A 178 -32.95 -19.97 -1.78
C LEU A 178 -34.06 -19.13 -1.15
N THR A 179 -33.89 -18.82 0.15
CA THR A 179 -34.71 -17.85 0.86
C THR A 179 -33.93 -16.56 1.00
N LEU A 180 -34.43 -15.48 0.39
CA LEU A 180 -33.85 -14.15 0.50
C LEU A 180 -34.51 -13.42 1.66
N HIS A 181 -33.75 -13.06 2.68
CA HIS A 181 -34.17 -12.22 3.78
C HIS A 181 -33.90 -10.77 3.43
N GLN A 182 -34.96 -9.94 3.40
CA GLN A 182 -34.88 -8.53 2.98
C GLN A 182 -35.37 -7.62 4.11
N PHE A 183 -34.64 -6.53 4.34
CA PHE A 183 -34.92 -5.54 5.36
C PHE A 183 -35.03 -4.17 4.71
N THR A 184 -36.12 -3.47 4.95
CA THR A 184 -36.38 -2.14 4.38
C THR A 184 -36.88 -1.21 5.47
N ASN A 185 -36.34 0.01 5.52
CA ASN A 185 -36.86 1.08 6.38
C ASN A 185 -38.00 1.82 5.66
N PRO A 186 -39.26 1.75 6.14
CA PRO A 186 -40.39 2.39 5.48
C PRO A 186 -40.30 3.93 5.47
N GLU A 187 -39.61 4.52 6.44
CA GLU A 187 -39.41 5.96 6.52
C GLU A 187 -38.24 6.45 5.67
N ARG A 188 -37.31 5.55 5.37
CA ARG A 188 -36.06 5.84 4.63
C ARG A 188 -35.78 4.77 3.60
N ALA A 189 -36.36 4.90 2.42
CA ALA A 189 -36.21 3.93 1.34
C ALA A 189 -34.74 3.57 0.96
N ASN A 190 -33.77 4.36 1.40
CA ASN A 190 -32.35 4.16 1.18
C ASN A 190 -31.70 3.23 2.22
N GLU A 191 -32.35 3.01 3.36
CA GLU A 191 -31.89 2.09 4.39
C GLU A 191 -32.53 0.72 4.14
N ARG A 192 -31.85 -0.08 3.34
CA ARG A 192 -32.26 -1.42 2.97
C ARG A 192 -31.04 -2.31 2.83
N PHE A 193 -31.19 -3.57 3.15
CA PHE A 193 -30.21 -4.62 2.89
C PHE A 193 -30.92 -5.97 2.89
N GLY A 194 -30.22 -6.97 2.41
CA GLY A 194 -30.70 -8.33 2.51
C GLY A 194 -29.57 -9.33 2.43
N TYR A 195 -29.92 -10.58 2.72
CA TYR A 195 -28.98 -11.69 2.67
C TYR A 195 -29.66 -13.00 2.31
N PHE A 196 -28.84 -13.98 1.94
CA PHE A 196 -29.21 -15.40 1.91
C PHE A 196 -28.09 -16.24 2.48
N ILE A 197 -28.43 -17.47 2.89
CA ILE A 197 -27.49 -18.48 3.37
C ILE A 197 -27.76 -19.77 2.58
N ASP A 198 -26.70 -20.31 2.00
CA ASP A 198 -26.77 -21.62 1.33
C ASP A 198 -25.41 -22.33 1.42
N GLN A 199 -25.43 -23.66 1.62
CA GLN A 199 -24.24 -24.52 1.69
C GLN A 199 -23.13 -24.01 2.65
N GLY A 200 -23.50 -23.38 3.78
CA GLY A 200 -22.55 -22.83 4.74
C GLY A 200 -21.92 -21.48 4.30
N VAL A 201 -22.43 -20.88 3.23
CA VAL A 201 -22.00 -19.57 2.74
C VAL A 201 -23.08 -18.53 3.02
N PHE A 202 -22.68 -17.43 3.61
CA PHE A 202 -23.48 -16.24 3.83
C PHE A 202 -23.17 -15.20 2.75
N VAL A 203 -24.19 -14.69 2.08
CA VAL A 203 -24.08 -13.59 1.10
C VAL A 203 -25.04 -12.49 1.47
N ALA A 204 -24.55 -11.27 1.59
CA ALA A 204 -25.34 -10.08 1.90
C ALA A 204 -25.08 -8.97 0.88
N CYS A 205 -26.07 -8.13 0.66
CA CYS A 205 -25.95 -6.93 -0.16
C CYS A 205 -26.77 -5.77 0.40
N SER A 206 -26.24 -4.56 0.38
CA SER A 206 -26.94 -3.34 0.79
C SER A 206 -27.92 -2.84 -0.26
N ASP A 207 -28.00 -3.47 -1.44
CA ASP A 207 -29.03 -3.24 -2.47
C ASP A 207 -29.80 -4.53 -2.75
N LEU A 208 -31.15 -4.45 -2.66
CA LEU A 208 -31.99 -5.66 -2.83
C LEU A 208 -31.98 -6.19 -4.26
N THR A 209 -31.94 -5.31 -5.26
CA THR A 209 -31.80 -5.72 -6.67
C THR A 209 -30.47 -6.41 -6.91
N GLY A 210 -29.40 -5.86 -6.30
CA GLY A 210 -28.07 -6.51 -6.29
C GLY A 210 -28.11 -7.88 -5.64
N LEU A 211 -28.77 -8.01 -4.48
CA LEU A 211 -28.94 -9.30 -3.81
C LEU A 211 -29.64 -10.36 -4.67
N GLU A 212 -30.75 -9.98 -5.30
CA GLU A 212 -31.51 -10.88 -6.19
C GLU A 212 -30.66 -11.37 -7.37
N ARG A 213 -29.88 -10.48 -7.98
CA ARG A 213 -28.93 -10.83 -9.05
C ARG A 213 -27.85 -11.79 -8.57
N LEU A 214 -27.25 -11.54 -7.38
CA LEU A 214 -26.25 -12.44 -6.78
C LEU A 214 -26.87 -13.82 -6.49
N ALA A 215 -28.10 -13.86 -5.95
CA ALA A 215 -28.80 -15.10 -5.67
C ALA A 215 -29.17 -15.90 -6.95
N GLN A 216 -29.55 -15.19 -8.03
CA GLN A 216 -29.77 -15.81 -9.34
C GLN A 216 -28.49 -16.50 -9.84
N ARG A 217 -27.35 -15.83 -9.79
CA ARG A 217 -26.08 -16.43 -10.20
C ARG A 217 -25.67 -17.58 -9.29
N TRP A 218 -25.85 -17.42 -7.98
CA TRP A 218 -25.55 -18.47 -7.01
C TRP A 218 -26.35 -19.76 -7.27
N SER A 219 -27.64 -19.64 -7.62
CA SER A 219 -28.52 -20.77 -7.96
C SER A 219 -28.24 -21.39 -9.34
N GLY A 220 -27.24 -20.88 -10.08
CA GLY A 220 -26.93 -21.38 -11.42
C GLY A 220 -27.87 -20.89 -12.52
N ALA A 221 -28.75 -19.93 -12.22
CA ALA A 221 -29.57 -19.29 -13.24
C ALA A 221 -28.74 -18.48 -14.23
N SER A 222 -29.13 -18.43 -15.49
CA SER A 222 -28.50 -17.58 -16.48
C SER A 222 -28.76 -16.11 -16.11
N VAL A 223 -27.70 -15.35 -15.98
CA VAL A 223 -27.73 -13.89 -15.74
C VAL A 223 -27.13 -13.14 -16.92
N ASP A 224 -27.64 -11.95 -17.20
CA ASP A 224 -27.27 -11.11 -18.35
C ASP A 224 -26.01 -10.25 -18.14
N TRP A 225 -25.28 -10.48 -17.04
CA TRP A 225 -24.07 -9.76 -16.69
C TRP A 225 -22.89 -10.70 -16.42
N PRO A 226 -21.67 -10.37 -16.95
CA PRO A 226 -20.46 -11.17 -16.73
C PRO A 226 -20.00 -11.13 -15.27
N ALA A 227 -19.22 -12.12 -14.85
CA ALA A 227 -18.60 -12.16 -13.52
C ALA A 227 -17.34 -11.29 -13.46
N LEU A 228 -16.94 -10.91 -12.24
CA LEU A 228 -15.64 -10.24 -12.00
C LEU A 228 -14.47 -11.09 -12.53
N ALA A 229 -14.57 -12.41 -12.42
CA ALA A 229 -13.57 -13.33 -12.99
C ALA A 229 -13.42 -13.22 -14.51
N GLU A 230 -14.37 -12.63 -15.22
CA GLU A 230 -14.34 -12.38 -16.67
C GLU A 230 -13.83 -10.97 -17.00
N ASN A 231 -13.69 -10.08 -16.01
CA ASN A 231 -13.15 -8.72 -16.19
C ASN A 231 -11.66 -8.78 -16.54
N ARG A 232 -11.32 -8.33 -17.75
CA ARG A 232 -9.90 -8.35 -18.21
C ARG A 232 -8.96 -7.54 -17.33
N ARG A 233 -9.39 -6.39 -16.78
CA ARG A 233 -8.57 -5.57 -15.89
C ARG A 233 -8.27 -6.32 -14.60
N PHE A 234 -9.29 -6.95 -14.01
CA PHE A 234 -9.16 -7.79 -12.82
C PHE A 234 -8.22 -8.98 -13.08
N THR A 235 -8.46 -9.74 -14.13
CA THR A 235 -7.65 -10.94 -14.43
C THR A 235 -6.21 -10.59 -14.78
N THR A 236 -5.96 -9.47 -15.49
CA THR A 236 -4.61 -8.99 -15.77
C THR A 236 -3.86 -8.68 -14.48
N ILE A 237 -4.47 -7.94 -13.54
CA ILE A 237 -3.85 -7.59 -12.26
C ILE A 237 -3.63 -8.85 -11.41
N MET A 238 -4.65 -9.70 -11.26
CA MET A 238 -4.53 -10.92 -10.44
C MET A 238 -3.48 -11.89 -11.00
N GLY A 239 -3.35 -11.97 -12.32
CA GLY A 239 -2.30 -12.78 -12.95
C GLY A 239 -0.87 -12.27 -12.69
N ARG A 240 -0.72 -10.99 -12.33
CA ARG A 240 0.58 -10.40 -11.94
C ARG A 240 0.86 -10.50 -10.43
N CYS A 241 -0.16 -10.77 -9.64
CA CYS A 241 -0.11 -10.75 -8.19
C CYS A 241 -0.05 -12.15 -7.57
N VAL A 242 0.51 -13.11 -8.28
CA VAL A 242 0.81 -14.47 -7.79
C VAL A 242 2.31 -14.60 -7.50
N GLY A 243 2.68 -15.46 -6.55
CA GLY A 243 4.09 -15.72 -6.27
C GLY A 243 4.80 -16.39 -7.45
N THR A 244 6.10 -16.17 -7.57
CA THR A 244 6.91 -16.68 -8.70
C THR A 244 7.05 -18.20 -8.73
N GLN A 245 6.82 -18.87 -7.61
CA GLN A 245 6.78 -20.33 -7.50
C GLN A 245 5.34 -20.88 -7.54
N GLY A 246 4.35 -20.04 -7.91
CA GLY A 246 2.95 -20.41 -7.98
C GLY A 246 2.22 -20.34 -6.64
N GLU A 247 2.79 -19.65 -5.64
CA GLU A 247 2.13 -19.44 -4.36
C GLU A 247 0.85 -18.62 -4.54
N ARG A 248 -0.22 -19.11 -3.95
CA ARG A 248 -1.51 -18.44 -4.00
C ARG A 248 -1.58 -17.30 -2.99
N PRO A 249 -2.12 -16.14 -3.37
CA PRO A 249 -2.37 -15.07 -2.43
C PRO A 249 -3.35 -15.46 -1.33
N HIS A 250 -3.00 -15.16 -0.08
CA HIS A 250 -3.95 -15.25 1.03
C HIS A 250 -4.95 -14.10 1.02
N VAL A 251 -4.49 -12.91 0.61
CA VAL A 251 -5.32 -11.71 0.46
C VAL A 251 -5.10 -11.13 -0.92
N SER A 252 -6.17 -10.70 -1.57
CA SER A 252 -6.12 -9.98 -2.84
C SER A 252 -7.11 -8.83 -2.85
N PHE A 253 -6.78 -7.77 -3.57
CA PHE A 253 -7.65 -6.62 -3.75
C PHE A 253 -7.59 -6.07 -5.16
N PHE A 254 -8.67 -5.42 -5.55
CA PHE A 254 -8.82 -4.74 -6.84
C PHE A 254 -9.66 -3.49 -6.66
N ALA A 255 -9.37 -2.44 -7.41
CA ALA A 255 -10.21 -1.25 -7.47
C ALA A 255 -10.11 -0.58 -8.84
N ASP A 256 -11.22 -0.01 -9.29
CA ASP A 256 -11.31 0.95 -10.40
C ASP A 256 -11.47 2.37 -9.80
N PRO A 257 -10.36 3.13 -9.60
CA PRO A 257 -10.39 4.40 -8.88
C PRO A 257 -11.29 5.43 -9.56
N LEU A 258 -11.28 5.48 -10.88
CA LEU A 258 -12.07 6.46 -11.62
C LEU A 258 -13.55 6.17 -11.56
N SER A 259 -13.95 4.92 -11.67
CA SER A 259 -15.34 4.50 -11.52
C SER A 259 -15.84 4.75 -10.10
N ILE A 260 -15.02 4.51 -9.07
CA ILE A 260 -15.33 4.84 -7.66
C ILE A 260 -15.58 6.35 -7.54
N ILE A 261 -14.62 7.19 -7.99
CA ILE A 261 -14.72 8.65 -7.87
C ILE A 261 -15.99 9.15 -8.59
N ARG A 262 -16.25 8.68 -9.81
CA ARG A 262 -17.45 9.04 -10.57
C ARG A 262 -18.75 8.66 -9.84
N GLN A 263 -18.74 7.50 -9.16
CA GLN A 263 -19.92 7.00 -8.45
C GLN A 263 -20.21 7.79 -7.16
N VAL A 264 -19.16 8.10 -6.37
CA VAL A 264 -19.34 8.76 -5.05
C VAL A 264 -19.39 10.28 -5.14
N THR A 265 -19.00 10.87 -6.28
CA THR A 265 -18.96 12.32 -6.44
C THR A 265 -20.35 12.85 -6.84
N PRO A 266 -20.85 13.89 -6.15
CA PRO A 266 -22.12 14.51 -6.49
C PRO A 266 -22.15 15.00 -7.95
N GLN A 267 -23.25 14.74 -8.65
CA GLN A 267 -23.43 15.09 -10.07
C GLN A 267 -23.81 16.57 -10.24
N THR A 268 -22.87 17.47 -9.95
CA THR A 268 -23.02 18.93 -10.14
C THR A 268 -22.47 19.37 -11.51
N ALA A 269 -22.76 20.60 -11.92
CA ALA A 269 -22.19 21.16 -13.16
C ALA A 269 -20.65 21.22 -13.09
N SER A 270 -20.08 21.61 -11.94
CA SER A 270 -18.63 21.67 -11.72
C SER A 270 -17.96 20.30 -11.78
N THR A 271 -18.56 19.27 -11.18
CA THR A 271 -18.01 17.90 -11.22
C THR A 271 -18.08 17.30 -12.62
N ARG A 272 -19.14 17.59 -13.37
CA ARG A 272 -19.22 17.16 -14.80
C ARG A 272 -18.13 17.81 -15.66
N ILE A 273 -17.84 19.09 -15.43
CA ILE A 273 -16.73 19.77 -16.10
C ILE A 273 -15.39 19.15 -15.70
N ALA A 274 -15.17 18.91 -14.39
CA ALA A 274 -13.96 18.25 -13.90
C ALA A 274 -13.74 16.87 -14.54
N PHE A 275 -14.79 16.04 -14.62
CA PHE A 275 -14.71 14.75 -15.30
C PHE A 275 -14.51 14.84 -16.82
N ALA A 276 -14.99 15.89 -17.47
CA ALA A 276 -14.77 16.11 -18.90
C ALA A 276 -13.30 16.48 -19.22
N VAL A 277 -12.55 17.00 -18.24
CA VAL A 277 -11.11 17.35 -18.39
C VAL A 277 -10.20 16.14 -18.16
N LEU A 278 -10.61 15.10 -17.43
CA LEU A 278 -9.76 13.94 -17.13
C LEU A 278 -9.14 13.27 -18.37
N PRO A 279 -9.87 13.06 -19.50
CA PRO A 279 -9.27 12.51 -20.70
C PRO A 279 -8.19 13.41 -21.32
N ALA A 280 -8.38 14.74 -21.27
CA ALA A 280 -7.38 15.68 -21.76
C ALA A 280 -6.09 15.64 -20.93
N LEU A 281 -6.21 15.32 -19.64
CA LEU A 281 -5.07 15.09 -18.74
C LEU A 281 -4.51 13.67 -18.83
N GLY A 282 -5.13 12.76 -19.61
CA GLY A 282 -4.74 11.36 -19.73
C GLY A 282 -5.02 10.52 -18.46
N LEU A 283 -5.73 11.07 -17.46
CA LEU A 283 -5.99 10.39 -16.18
C LEU A 283 -7.02 9.27 -16.34
N ASP A 284 -7.80 9.26 -17.40
CA ASP A 284 -8.70 8.16 -17.78
C ASP A 284 -7.96 6.88 -18.21
N ASP A 285 -6.66 6.97 -18.47
CA ASP A 285 -5.80 5.82 -18.74
C ASP A 285 -5.35 5.09 -17.46
N ILE A 286 -5.69 5.56 -16.25
CA ILE A 286 -5.59 4.78 -15.01
C ILE A 286 -6.78 3.81 -14.98
N GLN A 287 -6.56 2.59 -15.47
CA GLN A 287 -7.65 1.65 -15.70
C GLN A 287 -8.08 0.92 -14.43
N ALA A 288 -7.13 0.51 -13.60
CA ALA A 288 -7.37 -0.15 -12.32
C ALA A 288 -6.11 -0.21 -11.48
N VAL A 289 -6.29 -0.51 -10.20
CA VAL A 289 -5.21 -0.86 -9.27
C VAL A 289 -5.57 -2.14 -8.55
N GLY A 290 -4.58 -2.90 -8.15
CA GLY A 290 -4.80 -4.09 -7.34
C GLY A 290 -3.50 -4.68 -6.83
N GLY A 291 -3.64 -5.71 -6.02
CA GLY A 291 -2.48 -6.33 -5.40
C GLY A 291 -2.84 -7.58 -4.62
N SER A 292 -1.82 -8.14 -4.00
CA SER A 292 -1.95 -9.35 -3.18
C SER A 292 -0.95 -9.37 -2.03
N TRP A 293 -1.26 -10.20 -1.04
CA TRP A 293 -0.39 -10.50 0.07
C TRP A 293 -0.33 -12.02 0.29
N ILE A 294 0.88 -12.56 0.26
CA ILE A 294 1.23 -13.96 0.46
C ILE A 294 2.01 -14.03 1.77
N VAL A 295 1.47 -14.72 2.77
CA VAL A 295 2.04 -14.79 4.11
C VAL A 295 2.80 -16.09 4.29
N ALA A 296 4.01 -16.01 4.84
CA ALA A 296 4.89 -17.13 5.19
C ALA A 296 5.05 -18.19 4.07
N PRO A 297 5.32 -17.79 2.80
CA PRO A 297 5.74 -18.75 1.79
C PRO A 297 7.12 -19.32 2.14
N PRO A 298 7.61 -20.38 1.50
CA PRO A 298 8.78 -21.14 1.95
C PRO A 298 10.02 -20.30 2.28
N ASP A 299 10.41 -19.35 1.44
CA ASP A 299 11.67 -18.60 1.57
C ASP A 299 11.51 -17.20 2.18
N PHE A 300 10.26 -16.74 2.35
CA PHE A 300 9.95 -15.37 2.76
C PHE A 300 9.02 -15.35 3.97
N ASP A 301 9.10 -14.28 4.75
CA ASP A 301 8.11 -14.01 5.79
C ASP A 301 6.79 -13.54 5.19
N ALA A 302 6.86 -12.70 4.18
CA ALA A 302 5.73 -12.28 3.37
C ALA A 302 6.19 -11.78 2.00
N ILE A 303 5.29 -11.86 1.01
CA ILE A 303 5.43 -11.24 -0.30
C ILE A 303 4.19 -10.38 -0.55
N SER A 304 4.41 -9.16 -1.04
CA SER A 304 3.34 -8.24 -1.41
C SER A 304 3.52 -7.80 -2.86
N HIS A 305 2.44 -7.84 -3.62
CA HIS A 305 2.37 -7.33 -4.98
C HIS A 305 1.42 -6.14 -5.06
N PHE A 306 1.77 -5.15 -5.84
CA PHE A 306 0.91 -4.02 -6.18
C PHE A 306 1.07 -3.71 -7.67
N HIS A 307 -0.02 -3.66 -8.40
CA HIS A 307 -0.03 -3.36 -9.83
C HIS A 307 -0.97 -2.20 -10.13
N VAL A 308 -0.47 -1.22 -10.89
CA VAL A 308 -1.25 -0.13 -11.45
C VAL A 308 -1.41 -0.39 -12.94
N LEU A 309 -2.61 -0.76 -13.36
CA LEU A 309 -2.93 -1.00 -14.77
C LEU A 309 -3.15 0.33 -15.47
N LEU A 310 -2.33 0.60 -16.46
CA LEU A 310 -2.33 1.85 -17.23
C LEU A 310 -2.63 1.58 -18.70
N GLY A 311 -3.27 2.57 -19.36
CA GLY A 311 -3.42 2.57 -20.82
C GLY A 311 -2.08 2.70 -21.53
N SER A 312 -1.99 2.13 -22.73
CA SER A 312 -0.81 2.24 -23.60
C SER A 312 -1.23 2.71 -25.00
N PRO A 313 -0.57 3.74 -25.58
CA PRO A 313 0.50 4.57 -25.00
C PRO A 313 -0.02 5.52 -23.91
N ARG A 314 0.80 5.82 -22.90
CA ARG A 314 0.47 6.81 -21.86
C ARG A 314 0.41 8.21 -22.45
N ARG A 315 -0.58 9.00 -22.04
CA ARG A 315 -0.84 10.34 -22.57
C ARG A 315 -0.77 11.41 -21.46
N ALA A 316 -0.50 12.63 -21.88
CA ALA A 316 -0.51 13.84 -21.05
C ALA A 316 0.20 13.64 -19.69
N VAL A 317 -0.47 13.78 -18.55
CA VAL A 317 0.15 13.64 -17.23
C VAL A 317 0.74 12.24 -16.98
N LEU A 318 0.10 11.19 -17.46
CA LEU A 318 0.64 9.83 -17.30
C LEU A 318 1.87 9.58 -18.16
N ALA A 319 2.04 10.32 -19.26
CA ALA A 319 3.26 10.28 -20.06
C ALA A 319 4.49 10.87 -19.36
N LEU A 320 4.30 11.57 -18.23
CA LEU A 320 5.38 12.06 -17.36
C LEU A 320 5.95 10.97 -16.45
N LEU A 321 5.21 9.88 -16.22
CA LEU A 321 5.67 8.71 -15.49
C LEU A 321 6.59 7.89 -16.39
N ARG A 322 7.90 8.05 -16.23
CA ARG A 322 8.97 7.48 -17.06
C ARG A 322 10.01 6.73 -16.24
N PRO A 323 9.60 5.79 -15.35
CA PRO A 323 10.60 4.90 -14.77
C PRO A 323 11.27 4.11 -15.89
N LYS A 324 12.58 3.91 -15.79
CA LYS A 324 13.35 3.14 -16.78
C LYS A 324 14.19 2.10 -16.10
N SER A 325 14.41 0.96 -16.74
CA SER A 325 15.35 -0.05 -16.25
C SER A 325 16.77 0.50 -16.22
N GLY A 326 17.54 0.09 -15.22
CA GLY A 326 18.93 0.50 -15.06
C GLY A 326 19.58 -0.09 -13.82
N SER A 327 20.87 0.17 -13.66
CA SER A 327 21.63 -0.32 -12.51
C SER A 327 21.01 0.17 -11.20
N THR A 328 20.84 -0.76 -10.27
CA THR A 328 20.35 -0.51 -8.91
C THR A 328 21.37 -0.90 -7.84
N VAL A 329 22.61 -1.19 -8.25
CA VAL A 329 23.72 -1.46 -7.33
C VAL A 329 24.00 -0.19 -6.53
N PRO A 330 24.11 -0.26 -5.17
CA PRO A 330 24.47 0.89 -4.36
C PRO A 330 25.83 1.45 -4.75
N GLU A 331 25.91 2.76 -4.72
CA GLU A 331 27.12 3.52 -4.94
C GLU A 331 28.16 3.19 -3.86
N ASP A 332 29.45 3.25 -4.18
CA ASP A 332 30.55 2.90 -3.27
C ASP A 332 30.66 3.81 -2.02
N TRP A 333 30.00 4.95 -2.06
CA TRP A 333 29.92 5.86 -0.94
C TRP A 333 28.73 5.61 0.00
N VAL A 334 27.84 4.66 -0.31
CA VAL A 334 26.67 4.34 0.54
C VAL A 334 27.11 3.49 1.73
N PRO A 335 26.89 3.95 2.99
CA PRO A 335 27.34 3.22 4.17
C PRO A 335 26.58 1.91 4.40
N ALA A 336 27.26 0.90 4.91
CA ALA A 336 26.64 -0.35 5.34
C ALA A 336 25.73 -0.18 6.56
N SER A 337 25.89 0.90 7.34
CA SER A 337 25.14 1.19 8.56
C SER A 337 23.73 1.78 8.33
N VAL A 338 23.30 1.94 7.08
CA VAL A 338 22.00 2.56 6.75
C VAL A 338 20.81 1.70 7.15
N GLY A 339 19.76 2.34 7.63
CA GLY A 339 18.48 1.67 7.94
C GLY A 339 17.64 1.36 6.69
N SER A 340 17.75 2.19 5.65
CA SER A 340 17.15 1.91 4.34
C SER A 340 17.91 2.56 3.19
N TYR A 341 17.77 1.94 2.03
CA TYR A 341 18.31 2.40 0.75
C TYR A 341 17.26 2.24 -0.33
N THR A 342 17.04 3.29 -1.11
CA THR A 342 16.16 3.25 -2.29
C THR A 342 16.86 3.93 -3.44
N THR A 343 16.94 3.28 -4.58
CA THR A 343 17.41 3.89 -5.83
C THR A 343 16.34 3.74 -6.91
N ILE A 344 16.17 4.80 -7.71
CA ILE A 344 15.15 4.89 -8.77
C ILE A 344 15.83 5.40 -10.02
N ASN A 345 15.66 4.69 -11.12
CA ASN A 345 16.07 5.14 -12.44
C ASN A 345 14.87 5.73 -13.17
N TRP A 346 15.03 6.94 -13.70
CA TRP A 346 13.98 7.73 -14.33
C TRP A 346 14.45 8.41 -15.61
N ASP A 347 13.62 8.44 -16.64
CA ASP A 347 13.92 9.22 -17.85
C ASP A 347 13.56 10.70 -17.61
N ALA A 348 14.49 11.41 -16.96
CA ALA A 348 14.32 12.81 -16.60
C ALA A 348 14.16 13.72 -17.83
N ALA A 349 14.88 13.43 -18.90
CA ALA A 349 14.84 14.21 -20.14
C ALA A 349 13.46 14.14 -20.82
N SER A 350 12.94 12.93 -21.01
CA SER A 350 11.60 12.75 -21.60
C SER A 350 10.49 13.30 -20.68
N THR A 351 10.66 13.19 -19.37
CA THR A 351 9.73 13.79 -18.40
C THR A 351 9.71 15.31 -18.52
N LEU A 352 10.89 15.96 -18.61
CA LEU A 352 11.00 17.42 -18.76
C LEU A 352 10.36 17.88 -20.08
N GLN A 353 10.63 17.17 -21.18
CA GLN A 353 9.99 17.47 -22.48
C GLN A 353 8.46 17.34 -22.41
N GLY A 354 7.96 16.30 -21.75
CA GLY A 354 6.54 16.10 -21.53
C GLY A 354 5.89 17.21 -20.70
N ILE A 355 6.57 17.66 -19.63
CA ILE A 355 6.13 18.80 -18.80
C ILE A 355 6.08 20.08 -19.66
N GLU A 356 7.11 20.34 -20.46
CA GLU A 356 7.18 21.51 -21.33
C GLU A 356 6.03 21.49 -22.37
N GLN A 357 5.80 20.35 -23.00
CA GLN A 357 4.72 20.18 -23.97
C GLN A 357 3.36 20.41 -23.30
N LEU A 358 3.10 19.74 -22.18
CA LEU A 358 1.83 19.82 -21.48
C LEU A 358 1.55 21.25 -20.96
N TYR A 359 2.53 21.90 -20.36
CA TYR A 359 2.39 23.27 -19.86
C TYR A 359 2.10 24.25 -20.99
N ASN A 360 2.85 24.13 -22.10
CA ASN A 360 2.69 25.01 -23.26
C ASN A 360 1.35 24.79 -23.98
N GLU A 361 0.77 23.58 -23.93
CA GLU A 361 -0.55 23.30 -24.48
C GLU A 361 -1.66 24.08 -23.73
N PHE A 362 -1.56 24.20 -22.40
CA PHE A 362 -2.56 24.89 -21.57
C PHE A 362 -2.31 26.41 -21.45
N GLN A 363 -1.05 26.86 -21.42
CA GLN A 363 -0.69 28.25 -21.14
C GLN A 363 -0.25 29.03 -22.38
N GLY A 364 -0.04 28.35 -23.50
CA GLY A 364 0.40 28.94 -24.77
C GLY A 364 1.86 28.63 -25.11
N LYS A 365 2.21 28.93 -26.35
CA LYS A 365 3.54 28.59 -26.92
C LYS A 365 4.68 29.20 -26.07
N ASN A 366 5.65 28.36 -25.70
CA ASN A 366 6.83 28.72 -24.89
C ASN A 366 6.52 29.26 -23.48
N ALA A 367 5.33 29.05 -22.98
CA ALA A 367 4.93 29.59 -21.66
C ALA A 367 5.81 29.04 -20.53
N LEU A 368 6.18 27.75 -20.52
CA LEU A 368 7.06 27.18 -19.48
C LEU A 368 8.44 27.85 -19.48
N GLN A 369 8.97 28.14 -20.66
CA GLN A 369 10.26 28.84 -20.79
C GLN A 369 10.18 30.22 -20.13
N THR A 370 9.20 31.04 -20.52
CA THR A 370 9.10 32.43 -20.07
C THR A 370 8.64 32.57 -18.61
N ASP A 371 7.67 31.76 -18.20
CA ASP A 371 7.02 31.89 -16.89
C ASP A 371 7.81 31.23 -15.77
N VAL A 372 8.58 30.18 -16.09
CA VAL A 372 9.29 29.39 -15.07
C VAL A 372 10.80 29.44 -15.28
N PHE A 373 11.30 29.02 -16.45
CA PHE A 373 12.74 28.84 -16.64
C PHE A 373 13.49 30.17 -16.70
N ASP A 374 13.00 31.16 -17.43
CA ASP A 374 13.66 32.46 -17.52
C ASP A 374 13.63 33.19 -16.18
N ARG A 375 12.53 33.12 -15.42
CA ARG A 375 12.44 33.70 -14.08
C ARG A 375 13.36 33.00 -13.08
N ALA A 376 13.44 31.66 -13.14
CA ALA A 376 14.38 30.90 -12.32
C ALA A 376 15.82 31.25 -12.69
N SER A 377 16.14 31.34 -13.98
CA SER A 377 17.47 31.70 -14.48
C SER A 377 17.92 33.08 -14.00
N GLN A 378 17.04 34.08 -14.08
CA GLN A 378 17.31 35.43 -13.57
C GLN A 378 17.57 35.44 -12.06
N ARG A 379 16.77 34.70 -11.30
CA ARG A 379 16.87 34.63 -9.83
C ARG A 379 18.12 33.87 -9.37
N LEU A 380 18.46 32.78 -10.04
CA LEU A 380 19.56 31.88 -9.69
C LEU A 380 20.87 32.24 -10.37
N LYS A 381 20.85 33.16 -11.36
CA LYS A 381 22.00 33.61 -12.15
C LYS A 381 22.70 32.47 -12.91
N ILE A 382 21.93 31.47 -13.34
CA ILE A 382 22.34 30.33 -14.16
C ILE A 382 21.30 30.13 -15.25
N ASP A 383 21.62 29.44 -16.33
CA ASP A 383 20.59 28.91 -17.23
C ASP A 383 19.92 27.71 -16.57
N PHE A 384 18.75 27.94 -15.96
CA PHE A 384 18.09 26.94 -15.12
C PHE A 384 17.75 25.66 -15.89
N LYS A 385 17.31 25.78 -17.14
CA LYS A 385 17.03 24.61 -17.99
C LYS A 385 18.31 23.89 -18.36
N LYS A 386 19.23 24.58 -19.00
CA LYS A 386 20.45 23.99 -19.58
C LYS A 386 21.45 23.54 -18.52
N ASP A 387 21.72 24.40 -17.52
CA ASP A 387 22.79 24.15 -16.55
C ASP A 387 22.31 23.23 -15.42
N PHE A 388 21.02 23.30 -15.03
CA PHE A 388 20.50 22.51 -13.92
C PHE A 388 19.65 21.33 -14.40
N LEU A 389 18.50 21.56 -15.06
CA LEU A 389 17.57 20.48 -15.38
C LEU A 389 18.13 19.46 -16.39
N ASP A 390 18.79 19.94 -17.46
CA ASP A 390 19.39 19.06 -18.47
C ASP A 390 20.64 18.32 -17.96
N SER A 391 21.20 18.74 -16.82
CA SER A 391 22.31 18.04 -16.18
C SER A 391 21.87 16.80 -15.36
N LEU A 392 20.58 16.68 -15.03
CA LEU A 392 20.06 15.55 -14.28
C LEU A 392 20.05 14.28 -15.14
N GLU A 393 20.71 13.23 -14.69
CA GLU A 393 20.79 11.97 -15.46
C GLU A 393 19.62 11.02 -15.17
N GLY A 394 18.88 11.29 -14.07
CA GLY A 394 17.64 10.60 -13.74
C GLY A 394 17.83 9.40 -12.82
N ARG A 395 19.02 9.14 -12.25
CA ARG A 395 19.17 8.24 -11.12
C ARG A 395 19.09 9.02 -9.81
N PHE A 396 18.14 8.61 -8.97
CA PHE A 396 17.88 9.18 -7.65
C PHE A 396 18.14 8.14 -6.58
N THR A 397 18.92 8.49 -5.57
CA THR A 397 19.21 7.62 -4.43
C THR A 397 18.75 8.30 -3.15
N ILE A 398 17.99 7.57 -2.34
CA ILE A 398 17.48 8.01 -1.04
C ILE A 398 17.99 7.03 0.01
N ILE A 399 18.62 7.57 1.04
CA ILE A 399 19.18 6.79 2.15
C ILE A 399 18.58 7.32 3.43
N GLN A 400 18.21 6.43 4.33
CA GLN A 400 17.81 6.79 5.68
C GLN A 400 18.72 6.11 6.70
N GLY A 401 19.21 6.90 7.64
CA GLY A 401 19.95 6.46 8.81
C GLY A 401 19.37 7.04 10.09
N PHE A 402 19.96 6.71 11.23
CA PHE A 402 19.47 7.15 12.53
C PHE A 402 20.59 7.74 13.36
N VAL A 403 20.39 8.97 13.82
CA VAL A 403 21.37 9.71 14.64
C VAL A 403 21.13 9.40 16.12
N ARG A 404 22.21 9.10 16.85
CA ARG A 404 22.18 8.88 18.31
C ARG A 404 22.86 10.06 19.05
N PRO A 405 22.45 10.40 20.29
CA PRO A 405 21.37 9.78 21.09
C PRO A 405 19.98 10.01 20.49
N VAL A 406 19.08 9.05 20.73
CA VAL A 406 17.76 9.03 20.10
C VAL A 406 16.89 10.19 20.57
N ARG A 407 16.29 10.88 19.59
CA ARG A 407 15.30 11.95 19.76
C ARG A 407 14.10 11.66 18.84
N ILE A 408 12.99 12.39 19.03
CA ILE A 408 11.77 12.19 18.22
C ILE A 408 12.01 12.26 16.70
N ASN A 409 12.96 13.10 16.29
CA ASN A 409 13.36 13.30 14.88
C ASN A 409 14.77 12.79 14.57
N SER A 410 15.20 11.69 15.19
CA SER A 410 16.54 11.11 14.94
C SER A 410 16.70 10.45 13.57
N GLY A 411 15.61 10.24 12.82
CA GLY A 411 15.72 9.87 11.42
C GLY A 411 16.52 10.92 10.65
N SER A 412 17.48 10.46 9.85
CA SER A 412 18.34 11.31 9.01
C SER A 412 18.27 10.81 7.58
N ASN A 413 18.15 11.73 6.63
CA ASN A 413 17.98 11.43 5.23
C ASN A 413 19.15 11.96 4.40
N VAL A 414 19.51 11.19 3.39
CA VAL A 414 20.41 11.61 2.31
C VAL A 414 19.67 11.45 1.00
N TYR A 415 19.69 12.50 0.19
CA TYR A 415 19.17 12.52 -1.17
C TYR A 415 20.32 12.71 -2.12
N ALA A 416 20.45 11.86 -3.11
CA ALA A 416 21.49 11.97 -4.12
C ALA A 416 20.87 11.91 -5.52
N ILE A 417 21.36 12.74 -6.40
CA ILE A 417 20.93 12.85 -7.79
C ILE A 417 22.16 12.75 -8.67
N ARG A 418 22.13 11.84 -9.63
CA ARG A 418 23.22 11.68 -10.59
C ARG A 418 23.25 12.81 -11.60
N ILE A 419 24.45 13.40 -11.80
CA ILE A 419 24.72 14.56 -12.64
C ILE A 419 25.57 14.15 -13.84
N ARG A 420 25.13 14.51 -15.02
CA ARG A 420 25.78 14.14 -16.29
C ARG A 420 27.19 14.71 -16.46
N ASN A 421 27.43 15.93 -16.00
CA ASN A 421 28.73 16.61 -16.07
C ASN A 421 29.08 17.21 -14.70
N PRO A 422 29.60 16.40 -13.77
CA PRO A 422 29.78 16.79 -12.37
C PRO A 422 30.73 17.97 -12.18
N GLU A 423 31.83 18.04 -12.92
CA GLU A 423 32.79 19.14 -12.81
C GLU A 423 32.19 20.48 -13.27
N TYR A 424 31.48 20.48 -14.39
CA TYR A 424 30.79 21.68 -14.86
C TYR A 424 29.73 22.12 -13.84
N PHE A 425 28.91 21.17 -13.39
CA PHE A 425 27.84 21.43 -12.44
C PHE A 425 28.38 21.99 -11.11
N LYS A 426 29.43 21.40 -10.56
CA LYS A 426 30.08 21.86 -9.34
C LYS A 426 30.55 23.31 -9.46
N ASN A 427 31.28 23.64 -10.54
CA ASN A 427 31.93 24.91 -10.69
C ASN A 427 30.99 26.04 -11.15
N ASN A 428 29.99 25.73 -11.97
CA ASN A 428 29.15 26.76 -12.60
C ASN A 428 27.72 26.82 -12.02
N VAL A 429 27.23 25.75 -11.39
CA VAL A 429 25.89 25.70 -10.82
C VAL A 429 25.93 25.71 -9.30
N LEU A 430 26.54 24.68 -8.71
CA LEU A 430 26.57 24.52 -7.25
C LEU A 430 27.26 25.70 -6.55
N THR A 431 28.40 26.15 -7.04
CA THR A 431 29.11 27.31 -6.48
C THR A 431 28.22 28.56 -6.47
N LYS A 432 27.56 28.88 -7.59
CA LYS A 432 26.66 30.05 -7.66
C LYS A 432 25.43 29.90 -6.74
N LEU A 433 24.87 28.70 -6.64
CA LEU A 433 23.78 28.46 -5.71
C LEU A 433 24.21 28.62 -4.26
N MET A 434 25.42 28.17 -3.91
CA MET A 434 25.97 28.35 -2.57
C MET A 434 26.24 29.83 -2.26
N GLU A 435 26.76 30.61 -3.22
CA GLU A 435 26.93 32.06 -3.08
C GLU A 435 25.60 32.78 -2.83
N LEU A 436 24.54 32.41 -3.53
CA LEU A 436 23.20 32.99 -3.32
C LEU A 436 22.61 32.65 -1.96
N VAL A 437 22.82 31.44 -1.49
CA VAL A 437 22.30 30.97 -0.19
C VAL A 437 23.10 31.62 0.95
N SER A 438 24.42 31.72 0.81
CA SER A 438 25.31 32.35 1.82
C SER A 438 24.98 33.82 2.11
N GLN A 439 24.30 34.51 1.17
CA GLN A 439 23.78 35.86 1.39
C GLN A 439 22.63 35.92 2.40
N ARG A 440 21.98 34.82 2.68
CA ARG A 440 20.77 34.73 3.52
C ARG A 440 20.94 33.87 4.77
N GLN A 441 21.86 32.92 4.73
CA GLN A 441 22.09 31.95 5.78
C GLN A 441 23.58 31.65 5.89
N GLU A 442 24.08 31.47 7.11
CA GLU A 442 25.47 31.09 7.34
C GLU A 442 25.75 29.70 6.78
N VAL A 443 26.74 29.62 5.88
CA VAL A 443 27.20 28.37 5.26
C VAL A 443 28.69 28.22 5.59
N LYS A 444 29.08 27.09 6.16
CA LYS A 444 30.46 26.74 6.46
C LYS A 444 30.95 25.64 5.54
N SER A 445 32.15 25.78 5.02
CA SER A 445 32.84 24.70 4.33
C SER A 445 33.60 23.85 5.35
N GLU A 446 33.22 22.57 5.47
CA GLU A 446 33.83 21.62 6.40
C GLU A 446 34.35 20.40 5.65
N ASN A 447 35.42 19.79 6.19
CA ASN A 447 35.99 18.57 5.61
C ASN A 447 35.60 17.34 6.42
N PHE A 448 34.99 16.37 5.75
CA PHE A 448 34.71 15.04 6.27
C PHE A 448 35.65 14.05 5.55
N GLY A 449 36.79 13.74 6.17
CA GLY A 449 37.87 13.05 5.47
C GLY A 449 38.34 13.85 4.25
N ARG A 450 38.19 13.27 3.06
CA ARG A 450 38.52 13.92 1.78
C ARG A 450 37.34 14.67 1.14
N LEU A 451 36.15 14.59 1.73
CA LEU A 451 34.96 15.31 1.22
C LEU A 451 34.93 16.74 1.74
N GLN A 452 34.81 17.68 0.82
CA GLN A 452 34.51 19.08 1.15
C GLN A 452 32.99 19.27 1.09
N VAL A 453 32.37 19.61 2.21
CA VAL A 453 30.92 19.71 2.38
C VAL A 453 30.53 21.13 2.76
N GLN A 454 29.51 21.69 2.12
CA GLN A 454 28.87 22.92 2.50
C GLN A 454 27.82 22.66 3.56
N VAL A 455 28.01 23.15 4.78
CA VAL A 455 27.13 22.93 5.92
C VAL A 455 26.37 24.20 6.24
N PHE A 456 25.05 24.10 6.21
CA PHE A 456 24.15 25.20 6.53
C PHE A 456 23.89 25.20 8.03
N MET A 457 24.27 26.32 8.69
CA MET A 457 24.09 26.44 10.12
C MET A 457 22.60 26.57 10.48
N PRO A 458 22.10 25.77 11.45
CA PRO A 458 20.69 25.83 11.83
C PRO A 458 20.38 27.20 12.45
N GLN A 459 19.21 27.76 12.08
CA GLN A 459 18.70 28.94 12.77
C GLN A 459 18.29 28.57 14.19
N GLN A 460 18.74 29.32 15.18
CA GLN A 460 18.39 29.11 16.59
C GLN A 460 16.88 29.33 16.78
N GLY A 461 16.15 28.27 17.13
CA GLY A 461 14.73 28.36 17.44
C GLY A 461 14.15 26.97 17.70
N GLY A 462 13.58 26.75 18.88
CA GLY A 462 12.90 25.53 19.27
C GLY A 462 13.48 24.88 20.53
N ASP A 463 12.76 23.86 21.05
CA ASP A 463 13.19 23.05 22.19
C ASP A 463 14.34 22.11 21.76
N ALA A 464 15.57 22.65 21.77
CA ALA A 464 16.79 21.94 21.36
C ALA A 464 17.09 20.68 22.20
N ALA A 465 16.46 20.53 23.37
CA ALA A 465 16.62 19.34 24.21
C ALA A 465 15.82 18.14 23.67
N ALA A 466 14.71 18.40 22.95
CA ALA A 466 13.78 17.39 22.50
C ALA A 466 13.96 16.99 21.04
N LEU A 467 14.44 17.91 20.21
CA LEU A 467 14.54 17.74 18.77
C LEU A 467 16.01 17.84 18.32
N ARG A 468 16.38 17.01 17.36
CA ARG A 468 17.61 17.20 16.61
C ARG A 468 17.45 18.42 15.70
N MET A 469 18.40 19.32 15.73
CA MET A 469 18.45 20.42 14.76
C MET A 469 19.03 19.87 13.45
N PRO A 470 18.28 19.90 12.34
CA PRO A 470 18.81 19.46 11.05
C PRO A 470 19.98 20.35 10.61
N GLU A 471 21.05 19.74 10.17
CA GLU A 471 22.22 20.41 9.63
C GLU A 471 22.34 20.02 8.15
N ILE A 472 21.81 20.88 7.29
CA ILE A 472 21.80 20.59 5.85
C ILE A 472 23.24 20.62 5.33
N CYS A 473 23.67 19.52 4.78
CA CYS A 473 24.97 19.28 4.18
C CYS A 473 24.80 19.09 2.68
N VAL A 474 25.60 19.80 1.87
CA VAL A 474 25.55 19.69 0.41
C VAL A 474 26.96 19.49 -0.12
N THR A 475 27.13 18.49 -1.00
CA THR A 475 28.42 18.21 -1.64
C THR A 475 28.24 17.49 -2.98
N MET A 476 29.33 17.41 -3.75
CA MET A 476 29.44 16.49 -4.88
C MET A 476 30.29 15.28 -4.47
N ILE A 477 29.79 14.09 -4.73
CA ILE A 477 30.54 12.83 -4.55
C ILE A 477 30.49 12.09 -5.89
N ASP A 478 31.65 11.90 -6.49
CA ASP A 478 31.78 11.37 -7.86
C ASP A 478 30.86 12.15 -8.83
N ASP A 479 29.90 11.50 -9.43
CA ASP A 479 28.92 12.09 -10.33
C ASP A 479 27.57 12.40 -9.65
N TYR A 480 27.49 12.44 -8.31
CA TYR A 480 26.27 12.72 -7.57
C TYR A 480 26.29 14.05 -6.83
N LEU A 481 25.22 14.82 -6.99
CA LEU A 481 24.87 15.88 -6.04
C LEU A 481 24.22 15.23 -4.81
N VAL A 482 24.87 15.35 -3.65
CA VAL A 482 24.44 14.72 -2.40
C VAL A 482 23.98 15.79 -1.42
N ILE A 483 22.80 15.63 -0.88
CA ILE A 483 22.17 16.50 0.11
C ILE A 483 21.79 15.65 1.32
N SER A 484 22.27 16.01 2.51
CA SER A 484 21.88 15.35 3.77
C SER A 484 21.37 16.36 4.78
N ASP A 485 20.55 15.91 5.71
CA ASP A 485 20.10 16.69 6.87
C ASP A 485 20.95 16.45 8.12
N SER A 486 22.14 15.82 7.97
CA SER A 486 22.96 15.38 9.10
C SER A 486 24.47 15.31 8.78
N ARG A 487 25.27 15.93 9.62
CA ARG A 487 26.75 15.76 9.61
C ARG A 487 27.16 14.33 9.93
N PHE A 488 26.41 13.64 10.80
CA PHE A 488 26.66 12.25 11.12
C PHE A 488 26.64 11.38 9.84
N MET A 489 25.64 11.56 8.99
CA MET A 489 25.58 10.83 7.71
C MET A 489 26.73 11.17 6.77
N MET A 490 27.23 12.41 6.79
CA MET A 490 28.45 12.77 6.01
C MET A 490 29.69 12.05 6.53
N THR A 491 29.80 11.86 7.84
CA THR A 491 30.90 11.07 8.45
C THR A 491 30.81 9.59 8.04
N GLU A 492 29.63 8.99 8.11
CA GLU A 492 29.39 7.59 7.68
C GLU A 492 29.71 7.41 6.19
N ILE A 493 29.26 8.32 5.33
CA ILE A 493 29.59 8.34 3.90
C ILE A 493 31.10 8.44 3.68
N SER A 494 31.78 9.33 4.40
CA SER A 494 33.24 9.45 4.30
C SER A 494 33.97 8.19 4.76
N SER A 495 33.46 7.49 5.77
CA SER A 495 34.01 6.20 6.21
C SER A 495 33.87 5.13 5.12
N SER A 496 32.70 4.96 4.56
CA SER A 496 32.46 3.95 3.51
C SER A 496 33.28 4.18 2.24
N MET A 497 33.61 5.43 1.91
CA MET A 497 34.52 5.73 0.80
C MET A 497 35.94 5.24 1.03
N ASN A 498 36.38 5.18 2.29
CA ASN A 498 37.74 4.79 2.65
C ASN A 498 37.88 3.28 2.94
N SER A 499 36.80 2.63 3.37
CA SER A 499 36.75 1.21 3.80
C SER A 499 35.71 0.46 2.99
N PRO A 500 36.13 -0.43 2.05
CA PRO A 500 35.21 -1.21 1.26
C PRO A 500 34.22 -2.05 2.10
N GLU A 501 34.66 -2.55 3.26
CA GLU A 501 33.85 -3.33 4.21
C GLU A 501 32.71 -2.54 4.83
N ASP A 502 32.83 -1.20 4.85
CA ASP A 502 31.79 -0.29 5.36
C ASP A 502 30.75 0.09 4.29
N ARG A 503 30.79 -0.50 3.10
CA ARG A 503 29.89 -0.22 1.98
C ARG A 503 28.65 -1.10 1.99
N LEU A 504 27.50 -0.52 1.66
CA LEU A 504 26.23 -1.26 1.58
C LEU A 504 26.28 -2.40 0.55
N ASN A 505 26.93 -2.20 -0.60
CA ASN A 505 27.05 -3.23 -1.64
C ASN A 505 27.88 -4.44 -1.20
N GLN A 506 28.65 -4.34 -0.10
CA GLN A 506 29.38 -5.45 0.52
C GLN A 506 28.67 -6.05 1.73
N ALA A 507 27.60 -5.40 2.23
CA ALA A 507 26.84 -5.90 3.37
C ALA A 507 26.08 -7.18 3.01
N LEU A 508 26.27 -8.23 3.81
CA LEU A 508 25.73 -9.57 3.53
C LEU A 508 24.19 -9.56 3.40
N ASP A 509 23.51 -8.85 4.27
CA ASP A 509 22.06 -8.74 4.27
C ASP A 509 21.53 -8.01 3.03
N PHE A 510 22.24 -6.96 2.56
CA PHE A 510 21.91 -6.34 1.28
C PHE A 510 22.13 -7.30 0.11
N GLN A 511 23.25 -8.04 0.09
CA GLN A 511 23.53 -9.02 -0.95
C GLN A 511 22.45 -10.10 -1.02
N MET A 512 22.00 -10.61 0.13
CA MET A 512 20.89 -11.56 0.19
C MET A 512 19.60 -11.00 -0.43
N ILE A 513 19.25 -9.76 -0.13
CA ILE A 513 18.08 -9.07 -0.72
C ILE A 513 18.27 -8.89 -2.22
N SER A 514 19.44 -8.40 -2.65
CA SER A 514 19.76 -8.17 -4.07
C SER A 514 19.65 -9.45 -4.89
N ASP A 515 20.17 -10.56 -4.37
CA ASP A 515 20.13 -11.86 -5.06
C ASP A 515 18.69 -12.40 -5.14
N ARG A 516 17.87 -12.21 -4.10
CA ARG A 516 16.45 -12.57 -4.16
C ARG A 516 15.70 -11.71 -5.18
N ILE A 517 16.00 -10.41 -5.28
CA ILE A 517 15.42 -9.53 -6.31
C ILE A 517 15.82 -10.00 -7.71
N LYS A 518 17.09 -10.30 -7.96
CA LYS A 518 17.57 -10.83 -9.26
C LYS A 518 16.83 -12.12 -9.64
N ALA A 519 16.70 -13.05 -8.69
CA ALA A 519 15.97 -14.30 -8.90
C ALA A 519 14.50 -14.06 -9.27
N GLN A 520 13.81 -13.09 -8.61
CA GLN A 520 12.43 -12.72 -8.91
C GLN A 520 12.30 -12.06 -10.29
N LEU A 521 13.29 -11.27 -10.69
CA LEU A 521 13.34 -10.58 -11.99
C LEU A 521 13.85 -11.48 -13.13
N GLN A 522 14.30 -12.71 -12.84
CA GLN A 522 14.95 -13.58 -13.83
C GLN A 522 16.12 -12.86 -14.53
N ASP A 523 16.96 -12.20 -13.75
CA ASP A 523 18.12 -11.38 -14.17
C ASP A 523 17.78 -10.18 -15.07
N LYS A 524 16.51 -9.77 -15.16
CA LYS A 524 16.14 -8.51 -15.80
C LYS A 524 16.43 -7.32 -14.87
N GLU A 525 16.68 -6.16 -15.47
CA GLU A 525 16.82 -4.92 -14.71
C GLU A 525 15.45 -4.37 -14.28
N CYS A 526 15.40 -3.74 -13.11
CA CYS A 526 14.24 -3.02 -12.63
C CYS A 526 14.45 -1.50 -12.68
N SER A 527 13.36 -0.76 -12.51
CA SER A 527 13.40 0.71 -12.49
C SER A 527 13.74 1.26 -11.11
N ALA A 528 13.42 0.53 -10.05
CA ALA A 528 13.78 0.90 -8.69
C ALA A 528 14.06 -0.34 -7.84
N LEU A 529 14.98 -0.17 -6.87
CA LEU A 529 15.26 -1.14 -5.82
C LEU A 529 15.10 -0.45 -4.47
N MET A 530 14.47 -1.17 -3.54
CA MET A 530 14.30 -0.77 -2.16
C MET A 530 14.89 -1.85 -1.25
N TYR A 531 15.57 -1.40 -0.22
CA TYR A 531 16.14 -2.23 0.84
C TYR A 531 15.89 -1.57 2.18
N ALA A 532 15.55 -2.33 3.21
CA ALA A 532 15.37 -1.83 4.56
C ALA A 532 15.73 -2.86 5.62
N ARG A 533 16.23 -2.34 6.75
CA ARG A 533 16.42 -3.01 8.03
C ARG A 533 15.34 -2.57 8.99
N PRO A 534 14.25 -3.30 9.14
CA PRO A 534 13.15 -2.90 10.01
C PRO A 534 13.58 -2.81 11.48
N GLU A 535 14.61 -3.55 11.88
CA GLU A 535 15.18 -3.48 13.23
C GLU A 535 15.72 -2.09 13.58
N GLU A 536 16.35 -1.38 12.65
CA GLU A 536 16.92 -0.04 12.92
C GLU A 536 15.83 0.99 13.22
N SER A 537 14.78 1.02 12.41
CA SER A 537 13.66 1.93 12.64
C SER A 537 12.84 1.56 13.86
N LEU A 538 12.62 0.25 14.11
CA LEU A 538 11.88 -0.20 15.28
C LEU A 538 12.67 0.04 16.56
N GLN A 539 14.00 -0.11 16.54
CA GLN A 539 14.86 0.21 17.68
C GLN A 539 14.75 1.69 18.07
N LEU A 540 14.68 2.58 17.09
CA LEU A 540 14.47 4.01 17.34
C LEU A 540 13.16 4.25 18.14
N PHE A 541 12.03 3.69 17.65
CA PHE A 541 10.76 3.81 18.35
C PHE A 541 10.79 3.16 19.73
N TYR A 542 11.48 2.05 19.86
CA TYR A 542 11.65 1.34 21.11
C TYR A 542 12.42 2.17 22.15
N GLU A 543 13.55 2.78 21.77
CA GLU A 543 14.34 3.65 22.64
C GLU A 543 13.54 4.89 23.06
N LEU A 544 12.78 5.49 22.13
CA LEU A 544 11.86 6.59 22.44
C LEU A 544 10.77 6.18 23.44
N ALA A 545 10.19 4.99 23.28
CA ALA A 545 9.14 4.48 24.15
C ALA A 545 9.65 4.11 25.57
N ARG A 546 10.94 3.83 25.73
CA ARG A 546 11.56 3.57 27.05
C ARG A 546 11.76 4.84 27.87
N ASP A 547 11.90 5.99 27.25
CA ASP A 547 12.11 7.26 27.95
C ASP A 547 10.78 7.87 28.41
N PRO A 548 10.56 8.03 29.72
CA PRO A 548 9.32 8.61 30.26
C PRO A 548 9.00 10.01 29.73
N ALA A 549 10.04 10.85 29.52
CA ALA A 549 9.86 12.22 29.02
C ALA A 549 9.31 12.21 27.58
N ASN A 550 9.72 11.25 26.75
CA ASN A 550 9.21 11.10 25.40
C ASN A 550 7.79 10.52 25.41
N ARG A 551 7.44 9.63 26.35
CA ARG A 551 6.06 9.14 26.51
C ARG A 551 5.08 10.27 26.83
N ASP A 552 5.43 11.18 27.72
CA ASP A 552 4.58 12.33 28.05
C ASP A 552 4.33 13.24 26.84
N ARG A 553 5.34 13.45 26.01
CA ARG A 553 5.19 14.19 24.74
C ARG A 553 4.33 13.44 23.72
N LEU A 554 4.52 12.13 23.58
CA LEU A 554 3.66 11.30 22.73
C LEU A 554 2.21 11.35 23.17
N ARG A 555 1.92 11.39 24.49
CA ARG A 555 0.56 11.59 25.02
C ARG A 555 -0.06 12.91 24.56
N GLN A 556 0.72 14.00 24.58
CA GLN A 556 0.22 15.32 24.15
C GLN A 556 -0.12 15.38 22.67
N VAL A 557 0.75 14.79 21.82
CA VAL A 557 0.56 14.78 20.36
C VAL A 557 -0.52 13.79 19.91
N SER A 558 -0.70 12.70 20.65
CA SER A 558 -1.58 11.58 20.30
C SER A 558 -2.97 11.63 20.94
N ALA A 559 -3.32 12.73 21.63
CA ALA A 559 -4.57 12.84 22.39
C ALA A 559 -5.85 12.47 21.60
N ASN A 560 -5.82 12.64 20.27
CA ASN A 560 -6.94 12.36 19.37
C ASN A 560 -6.75 11.08 18.52
N ASN A 561 -5.70 10.28 18.76
CA ASN A 561 -5.40 9.09 17.98
C ASN A 561 -5.53 7.83 18.85
N GLY A 562 -6.59 7.03 18.59
CA GLY A 562 -6.89 5.80 19.34
C GLY A 562 -5.77 4.76 19.33
N PHE A 563 -5.04 4.64 18.22
CA PHE A 563 -3.89 3.73 18.09
C PHE A 563 -2.78 4.09 19.08
N PHE A 564 -2.36 5.36 19.12
CA PHE A 564 -1.32 5.80 20.04
C PHE A 564 -1.77 5.75 21.51
N LYS A 565 -3.06 6.00 21.79
CA LYS A 565 -3.61 5.81 23.14
C LYS A 565 -3.49 4.36 23.62
N ALA A 566 -3.89 3.42 22.77
CA ALA A 566 -3.80 1.99 23.06
C ALA A 566 -2.34 1.54 23.27
N LEU A 567 -1.44 2.02 22.40
CA LEU A 567 -0.01 1.72 22.53
C LEU A 567 0.58 2.27 23.84
N LEU A 568 0.28 3.52 24.17
CA LEU A 568 0.78 4.13 25.41
C LEU A 568 0.21 3.43 26.67
N ALA A 569 -1.07 3.04 26.65
CA ALA A 569 -1.67 2.28 27.75
C ALA A 569 -0.95 0.95 27.97
N ALA A 570 -0.68 0.20 26.91
CA ALA A 570 0.06 -1.04 27.00
C ALA A 570 1.50 -0.85 27.52
N LEU A 571 2.17 0.24 27.09
CA LEU A 571 3.53 0.58 27.55
C LEU A 571 3.60 1.11 28.99
N ASP A 572 2.52 1.65 29.51
CA ASP A 572 2.45 2.12 30.90
C ASP A 572 2.23 0.95 31.89
N ASN A 573 1.47 -0.05 31.48
CA ASN A 573 1.09 -1.18 32.34
C ASN A 573 2.09 -2.34 32.27
N HIS A 574 2.90 -2.41 31.19
CA HIS A 574 3.88 -3.49 31.00
C HIS A 574 5.29 -2.93 30.81
N LYS A 575 6.26 -3.58 31.45
CA LYS A 575 7.67 -3.28 31.23
C LYS A 575 8.07 -3.80 29.83
N LEU A 576 8.61 -2.91 29.00
CA LEU A 576 9.21 -3.31 27.74
C LEU A 576 10.38 -4.28 27.96
N PRO A 577 10.44 -5.42 27.27
CA PRO A 577 11.58 -6.35 27.34
C PRO A 577 12.84 -5.70 26.75
N GLU A 578 13.98 -6.38 26.76
CA GLU A 578 15.14 -5.92 25.99
C GLU A 578 14.87 -5.99 24.50
N PHE A 579 15.39 -5.00 23.73
CA PHE A 579 15.12 -4.93 22.28
C PHE A 579 15.54 -6.20 21.52
N SER A 580 16.55 -6.90 21.99
CA SER A 580 17.00 -8.20 21.43
C SER A 580 15.88 -9.25 21.34
N VAL A 581 14.89 -9.18 22.25
CA VAL A 581 13.71 -10.08 22.24
C VAL A 581 12.84 -9.82 20.99
N ILE A 582 12.76 -8.58 20.53
CA ILE A 582 12.01 -8.19 19.34
C ILE A 582 12.87 -8.40 18.10
N ALA A 583 14.13 -7.96 18.16
CA ALA A 583 15.06 -7.98 17.02
C ALA A 583 15.27 -9.38 16.40
N LYS A 584 15.19 -10.44 17.21
CA LYS A 584 15.31 -11.84 16.72
C LYS A 584 14.21 -12.24 15.72
N TYR A 585 13.07 -11.52 15.68
CA TYR A 585 11.97 -11.75 14.74
C TYR A 585 12.02 -10.85 13.52
N LEU A 586 12.90 -9.85 13.50
CA LEU A 586 13.00 -8.89 12.42
C LEU A 586 14.08 -9.34 11.42
N ALA A 587 13.77 -9.27 10.15
CA ALA A 587 14.71 -9.60 9.08
C ALA A 587 14.69 -8.51 8.01
N PRO A 588 15.77 -8.36 7.25
CA PRO A 588 15.82 -7.41 6.15
C PRO A 588 14.71 -7.63 5.15
N SER A 589 14.26 -6.55 4.56
CA SER A 589 13.23 -6.54 3.52
C SER A 589 13.74 -5.87 2.26
N GLY A 590 13.18 -6.26 1.14
CA GLY A 590 13.50 -5.70 -0.16
C GLY A 590 12.28 -5.55 -1.04
N GLY A 591 12.43 -4.77 -2.10
CA GLY A 591 11.40 -4.59 -3.10
C GLY A 591 11.96 -3.99 -4.38
N PHE A 592 11.17 -4.07 -5.43
CA PHE A 592 11.53 -3.51 -6.72
C PHE A 592 10.30 -3.00 -7.48
N LEU A 593 10.53 -2.07 -8.37
CA LEU A 593 9.55 -1.55 -9.31
C LEU A 593 9.99 -1.91 -10.74
N VAL A 594 9.09 -2.45 -11.52
CA VAL A 594 9.27 -2.65 -12.96
C VAL A 594 8.20 -1.90 -13.75
N GLU A 595 8.62 -1.34 -14.87
CA GLU A 595 7.71 -0.85 -15.89
C GLU A 595 7.40 -1.99 -16.85
N GLU A 596 6.11 -2.25 -17.04
CA GLU A 596 5.61 -3.27 -17.94
C GLU A 596 4.69 -2.64 -19.01
N GLU A 597 4.40 -3.38 -20.06
CA GLU A 597 3.48 -2.94 -21.11
C GLU A 597 2.08 -2.62 -20.53
N THR A 598 1.66 -3.37 -19.50
CA THR A 598 0.37 -3.20 -18.83
C THR A 598 0.36 -2.13 -17.75
N GLY A 599 1.51 -1.56 -17.39
CA GLY A 599 1.57 -0.54 -16.33
C GLY A 599 2.80 -0.62 -15.45
N LEU A 600 2.61 -0.37 -14.15
CA LEU A 600 3.67 -0.39 -13.15
C LEU A 600 3.43 -1.53 -12.17
N HIS A 601 4.42 -2.39 -11.99
CA HIS A 601 4.37 -3.47 -11.01
C HIS A 601 5.41 -3.28 -9.93
N TYR A 602 4.96 -3.23 -8.68
CA TYR A 602 5.77 -3.20 -7.49
C TYR A 602 5.65 -4.53 -6.75
N MET A 603 6.79 -5.09 -6.36
CA MET A 603 6.88 -6.26 -5.49
C MET A 603 7.75 -5.94 -4.29
N SER A 604 7.34 -6.37 -3.10
CA SER A 604 8.17 -6.32 -1.90
C SER A 604 8.08 -7.62 -1.11
N PHE A 605 9.13 -7.91 -0.35
CA PHE A 605 9.19 -9.10 0.49
C PHE A 605 10.03 -8.86 1.74
N GLY A 606 9.71 -9.58 2.80
CA GLY A 606 10.57 -9.74 3.97
C GLY A 606 11.27 -11.10 3.93
N LEU A 607 12.54 -11.15 4.28
CA LEU A 607 13.23 -12.43 4.45
C LEU A 607 12.68 -13.15 5.67
N ARG A 608 12.77 -14.48 5.66
CA ARG A 608 12.41 -15.29 6.81
C ARG A 608 13.63 -15.48 7.70
N ARG A 609 13.49 -15.22 9.01
CA ARG A 609 14.45 -15.69 9.99
C ARG A 609 14.07 -17.09 10.46
N GLU A 610 15.03 -18.01 10.40
CA GLU A 610 14.89 -19.37 10.93
C GLU A 610 14.84 -19.40 12.47
#